data_153f45a5fca177b422043f1c6a592aac
#
_entry.id   153f45a5fca177b422043f1c6a592aac
#
_cell.length_a   1.000
_cell.length_b   1.000
_cell.length_c   1.000
_cell.angle_alpha   90.00
_cell.angle_beta   90.00
_cell.angle_gamma   90.00
#
_symmetry.space_group_name_H-M   'P 1'
#
loop_
_entity.id
_entity.type
_entity.pdbx_description
1 polymer ?
#
loop_
_entity_poly.entity_id
_entity_poly.type
_entity_poly.pdbx_seq_one_letter_code
_entity_poly.pdbx_strand_id
1 'polypeptide(L)'
;MFRSRRSPKRLLATILFTDIVGSTDLAARLGDREWQRLVSGHHTAVRRELHRFGGREVDTAGDGFFATFDQPAQAVRGADAIVAAVSELGVSIRAGVHVGEVEAADEKIGGIAVHIANRVMSAAKPGEVLVSGTLRDLVAGSGLEFSDRGLKELKGVPGEWHLWALVREVADADQHAISAADPVVLAGARPSLPLPDKPSIAVLPFTNLSGDPEQDYFADGMVEDIITGLSRIKWIFVIARNSSFAYRGKAMDVKQVGRELGVRYVLEGSVRRAGNRVRITAQLIDAGTGTHMWADRYDRALDDIFAVQDELTISVVGVIEPTLREAEIERARRKRPDSLDAYDLYLRALPFAFTAMPQDADTALTLLVRAIALEPDYAAVHAMIAWCHEQRYLRGGLNEEVKKAALDHARAAIAVGGDDAAALATAGFVIAVIEYDYETATVAFDRSFALSSSSALALGFSSIVRAWKGDDATAVDHATRAIRLSPFDPLLYLPYVGLAYAHFAAGRFEEAAAAAGRASQSNPKFSMPHVLHAAALANLGRGEDARMVADRLREVEPDLTVSTAIRSARFANPDKNAELGDALLRAGLPE
;
A
#
# COMPACT_ATOMS: atom_id res chain seq x y z
N MET A 1 -38.29 31.71 14.20
CA MET A 1 -37.23 30.75 14.63
C MET A 1 -37.10 29.70 13.52
N PHE A 2 -36.27 29.98 12.48
CA PHE A 2 -36.08 29.08 11.35
C PHE A 2 -35.03 28.02 11.75
N ARG A 3 -35.44 26.74 11.87
CA ARG A 3 -34.50 25.63 11.99
C ARG A 3 -33.73 25.52 10.68
N SER A 4 -32.42 25.72 10.73
CA SER A 4 -31.49 25.48 9.65
C SER A 4 -31.60 24.00 9.23
N ARG A 5 -32.12 23.74 8.02
CA ARG A 5 -32.04 22.42 7.39
C ARG A 5 -30.57 22.14 7.08
N ARG A 6 -29.95 21.18 7.77
CA ARG A 6 -28.64 20.66 7.37
C ARG A 6 -28.76 20.08 5.96
N SER A 7 -27.83 20.43 5.09
CA SER A 7 -27.75 19.82 3.75
C SER A 7 -27.56 18.30 3.87
N PRO A 8 -28.24 17.47 3.06
CA PRO A 8 -28.09 16.02 3.11
C PRO A 8 -26.63 15.63 2.84
N LYS A 9 -26.10 14.74 3.67
CA LYS A 9 -24.74 14.22 3.50
C LYS A 9 -24.77 13.06 2.51
N ARG A 10 -23.99 13.14 1.43
CA ARG A 10 -23.81 12.02 0.51
C ARG A 10 -22.76 11.07 1.03
N LEU A 11 -23.04 9.78 0.99
CA LEU A 11 -22.12 8.71 1.41
C LEU A 11 -22.31 7.47 0.52
N LEU A 12 -21.27 6.68 0.38
CA LEU A 12 -21.35 5.39 -0.28
C LEU A 12 -21.84 4.34 0.73
N ALA A 13 -22.87 3.57 0.38
CA ALA A 13 -23.41 2.53 1.23
C ALA A 13 -23.73 1.27 0.42
N THR A 14 -23.63 0.12 1.06
CA THR A 14 -24.15 -1.13 0.52
C THR A 14 -25.55 -1.35 1.07
N ILE A 15 -26.49 -1.53 0.19
CA ILE A 15 -27.93 -1.55 0.48
C ILE A 15 -28.45 -2.97 0.27
N LEU A 16 -29.13 -3.49 1.27
CA LEU A 16 -29.83 -4.77 1.25
C LEU A 16 -31.34 -4.52 1.32
N PHE A 17 -32.09 -5.15 0.42
CA PHE A 17 -33.54 -5.34 0.55
C PHE A 17 -33.87 -6.82 0.64
N THR A 18 -34.82 -7.19 1.51
CA THR A 18 -35.41 -8.54 1.57
C THR A 18 -36.92 -8.43 1.61
N ASP A 19 -37.62 -9.47 1.12
CA ASP A 19 -39.09 -9.53 1.08
C ASP A 19 -39.57 -10.98 1.08
N ILE A 20 -40.67 -11.28 1.78
CA ILE A 20 -41.27 -12.63 1.79
C ILE A 20 -42.01 -12.87 0.47
N VAL A 21 -41.70 -14.00 -0.18
CA VAL A 21 -42.32 -14.34 -1.47
C VAL A 21 -43.77 -14.77 -1.25
N GLY A 22 -44.70 -14.07 -1.94
CA GLY A 22 -46.14 -14.38 -1.84
C GLY A 22 -46.76 -14.10 -0.47
N SER A 23 -46.23 -13.10 0.24
CA SER A 23 -46.67 -12.74 1.59
C SER A 23 -48.17 -12.52 1.72
N THR A 24 -48.81 -11.90 0.74
CA THR A 24 -50.27 -11.66 0.73
C THR A 24 -51.06 -12.96 0.68
N ASP A 25 -50.70 -13.90 -0.19
CA ASP A 25 -51.35 -15.21 -0.33
C ASP A 25 -51.08 -16.07 0.90
N LEU A 26 -49.88 -15.96 1.48
CA LEU A 26 -49.50 -16.69 2.68
C LEU A 26 -50.29 -16.18 3.91
N ALA A 27 -50.43 -14.86 4.06
CA ALA A 27 -51.25 -14.25 5.11
C ALA A 27 -52.72 -14.66 5.01
N ALA A 28 -53.29 -14.69 3.79
CA ALA A 28 -54.64 -15.13 3.55
C ALA A 28 -54.88 -16.59 3.92
N ARG A 29 -53.87 -17.46 3.73
CA ARG A 29 -53.95 -18.91 4.10
C ARG A 29 -53.78 -19.16 5.58
N LEU A 30 -52.89 -18.46 6.25
CA LEU A 30 -52.53 -18.67 7.65
C LEU A 30 -53.54 -17.99 8.63
N GLY A 31 -54.19 -16.92 8.19
CA GLY A 31 -54.97 -16.04 9.03
C GLY A 31 -54.11 -15.14 9.92
N ASP A 32 -54.70 -14.05 10.42
CA ASP A 32 -53.99 -12.94 11.07
C ASP A 32 -53.09 -13.36 12.23
N ARG A 33 -53.54 -14.27 13.07
CA ARG A 33 -52.81 -14.67 14.27
C ARG A 33 -51.53 -15.48 13.96
N GLU A 34 -51.59 -16.39 13.02
CA GLU A 34 -50.42 -17.20 12.60
C GLU A 34 -49.48 -16.39 11.72
N TRP A 35 -50.05 -15.55 10.85
CA TRP A 35 -49.25 -14.60 10.06
C TRP A 35 -48.43 -13.66 10.97
N GLN A 36 -49.04 -13.06 12.02
CA GLN A 36 -48.31 -12.22 12.95
C GLN A 36 -47.18 -12.97 13.68
N ARG A 37 -47.41 -14.24 14.09
CA ARG A 37 -46.33 -15.04 14.71
C ARG A 37 -45.18 -15.30 13.74
N LEU A 38 -45.49 -15.62 12.50
CA LEU A 38 -44.48 -15.85 11.44
C LEU A 38 -43.70 -14.60 11.16
N VAL A 39 -44.34 -13.46 10.97
CA VAL A 39 -43.67 -12.15 10.76
C VAL A 39 -42.80 -11.78 11.97
N SER A 40 -43.25 -12.01 13.18
CA SER A 40 -42.44 -11.78 14.38
C SER A 40 -41.20 -12.66 14.43
N GLY A 41 -41.33 -13.96 14.07
CA GLY A 41 -40.19 -14.88 13.94
C GLY A 41 -39.23 -14.48 12.85
N HIS A 42 -39.77 -14.09 11.71
CA HIS A 42 -38.99 -13.54 10.57
C HIS A 42 -38.20 -12.30 10.98
N HIS A 43 -38.85 -11.30 11.61
CA HIS A 43 -38.17 -10.09 12.08
C HIS A 43 -37.04 -10.41 13.08
N THR A 44 -37.26 -11.37 13.97
CA THR A 44 -36.23 -11.81 14.93
C THR A 44 -35.06 -12.46 14.23
N ALA A 45 -35.31 -13.33 13.25
CA ALA A 45 -34.26 -14.00 12.46
C ALA A 45 -33.45 -12.98 11.65
N VAL A 46 -34.12 -12.06 10.93
CA VAL A 46 -33.45 -11.04 10.11
C VAL A 46 -32.58 -10.13 10.99
N ARG A 47 -33.10 -9.60 12.10
CA ARG A 47 -32.33 -8.72 13.00
C ARG A 47 -31.13 -9.41 13.63
N ARG A 48 -31.24 -10.70 13.97
CA ARG A 48 -30.11 -11.49 14.46
C ARG A 48 -29.00 -11.56 13.44
N GLU A 49 -29.30 -11.87 12.19
CA GLU A 49 -28.30 -11.97 11.14
C GLU A 49 -27.78 -10.59 10.71
N LEU A 50 -28.61 -9.55 10.65
CA LEU A 50 -28.14 -8.17 10.45
C LEU A 50 -27.10 -7.79 11.50
N HIS A 51 -27.40 -8.02 12.76
CA HIS A 51 -26.45 -7.72 13.85
C HIS A 51 -25.15 -8.54 13.73
N ARG A 52 -25.27 -9.82 13.36
CA ARG A 52 -24.12 -10.73 13.19
C ARG A 52 -23.16 -10.28 12.08
N PHE A 53 -23.70 -9.73 10.97
CA PHE A 53 -22.94 -9.31 9.81
C PHE A 53 -22.70 -7.79 9.74
N GLY A 54 -23.00 -7.04 10.80
CA GLY A 54 -22.76 -5.61 10.87
C GLY A 54 -23.72 -4.76 10.03
N GLY A 55 -24.91 -5.29 9.72
CA GLY A 55 -25.96 -4.55 9.02
C GLY A 55 -26.74 -3.64 9.96
N ARG A 56 -27.09 -2.47 9.46
CA ARG A 56 -27.92 -1.49 10.15
C ARG A 56 -29.33 -1.48 9.53
N GLU A 57 -30.35 -1.83 10.30
CA GLU A 57 -31.74 -1.67 9.90
C GLU A 57 -32.05 -0.19 9.68
N VAL A 58 -32.58 0.15 8.50
CA VAL A 58 -32.98 1.52 8.14
C VAL A 58 -34.49 1.66 8.20
N ASP A 59 -35.21 0.65 7.67
CA ASP A 59 -36.66 0.64 7.64
C ASP A 59 -37.17 -0.79 7.56
N THR A 60 -38.40 -1.02 8.11
CA THR A 60 -39.10 -2.30 8.02
C THR A 60 -40.55 -2.01 7.71
N ALA A 61 -41.00 -2.40 6.53
CA ALA A 61 -42.38 -2.23 6.10
C ALA A 61 -43.04 -3.60 5.89
N GLY A 62 -43.90 -3.97 6.84
CA GLY A 62 -44.58 -5.26 6.81
C GLY A 62 -43.61 -6.43 6.97
N ASP A 63 -43.43 -7.21 5.94
CA ASP A 63 -42.52 -8.36 5.86
C ASP A 63 -41.19 -8.05 5.12
N GLY A 64 -41.00 -6.82 4.62
CA GLY A 64 -39.80 -6.37 3.97
C GLY A 64 -38.81 -5.65 4.87
N PHE A 65 -37.52 -5.86 4.69
CA PHE A 65 -36.44 -5.15 5.36
C PHE A 65 -35.62 -4.33 4.38
N PHE A 66 -35.28 -3.12 4.81
CA PHE A 66 -34.29 -2.26 4.23
C PHE A 66 -33.14 -2.08 5.24
N ALA A 67 -31.95 -2.52 4.87
CA ALA A 67 -30.77 -2.40 5.71
C ALA A 67 -29.58 -1.86 4.91
N THR A 68 -28.63 -1.26 5.61
CA THR A 68 -27.35 -0.81 5.03
C THR A 68 -26.18 -1.49 5.71
N PHE A 69 -25.10 -1.64 4.94
CA PHE A 69 -23.83 -2.19 5.41
C PHE A 69 -22.71 -1.30 4.95
N ASP A 70 -21.70 -1.16 5.77
CA ASP A 70 -20.46 -0.45 5.41
C ASP A 70 -19.56 -1.34 4.52
N GLN A 71 -19.75 -2.68 4.55
CA GLN A 71 -18.94 -3.65 3.81
C GLN A 71 -19.78 -4.45 2.81
N PRO A 72 -19.45 -4.37 1.49
CA PRO A 72 -20.17 -5.08 0.44
C PRO A 72 -20.20 -6.61 0.61
N ALA A 73 -19.07 -7.22 0.96
CA ALA A 73 -19.00 -8.67 1.14
C ALA A 73 -19.81 -9.16 2.34
N GLN A 74 -19.87 -8.38 3.42
CA GLN A 74 -20.69 -8.71 4.60
C GLN A 74 -22.18 -8.55 4.30
N ALA A 75 -22.56 -7.60 3.46
CA ALA A 75 -23.94 -7.46 3.01
C ALA A 75 -24.42 -8.71 2.25
N VAL A 76 -23.57 -9.27 1.38
CA VAL A 76 -23.89 -10.49 0.62
C VAL A 76 -23.97 -11.70 1.54
N ARG A 77 -23.00 -11.89 2.45
CA ARG A 77 -23.02 -12.98 3.44
C ARG A 77 -24.18 -12.84 4.41
N GLY A 78 -24.49 -11.63 4.85
CA GLY A 78 -25.64 -11.34 5.69
C GLY A 78 -26.95 -11.65 4.97
N ALA A 79 -27.09 -11.27 3.71
CA ALA A 79 -28.23 -11.61 2.88
C ALA A 79 -28.42 -13.13 2.76
N ASP A 80 -27.34 -13.86 2.53
CA ASP A 80 -27.34 -15.33 2.44
C ASP A 80 -27.76 -15.99 3.76
N ALA A 81 -27.18 -15.54 4.87
CA ALA A 81 -27.54 -16.03 6.21
C ALA A 81 -29.00 -15.71 6.57
N ILE A 82 -29.51 -14.54 6.18
CA ILE A 82 -30.92 -14.18 6.38
C ILE A 82 -31.82 -15.13 5.58
N VAL A 83 -31.52 -15.36 4.30
CA VAL A 83 -32.30 -16.30 3.47
C VAL A 83 -32.30 -17.71 4.05
N ALA A 84 -31.16 -18.20 4.55
CA ALA A 84 -31.06 -19.50 5.21
C ALA A 84 -31.89 -19.55 6.52
N ALA A 85 -31.71 -18.58 7.41
CA ALA A 85 -32.39 -18.54 8.69
C ALA A 85 -33.92 -18.41 8.55
N VAL A 86 -34.41 -17.67 7.56
CA VAL A 86 -35.84 -17.54 7.28
C VAL A 86 -36.40 -18.79 6.63
N SER A 87 -35.65 -19.52 5.84
CA SER A 87 -36.08 -20.80 5.25
C SER A 87 -36.40 -21.86 6.34
N GLU A 88 -35.70 -21.82 7.47
CA GLU A 88 -35.98 -22.68 8.63
C GLU A 88 -37.38 -22.43 9.24
N LEU A 89 -37.94 -21.24 9.00
CA LEU A 89 -39.33 -20.91 9.42
C LEU A 89 -40.41 -21.42 8.43
N GLY A 90 -40.00 -22.13 7.37
CA GLY A 90 -40.87 -22.67 6.35
C GLY A 90 -41.34 -21.64 5.32
N VAL A 91 -40.68 -20.50 5.20
CA VAL A 91 -40.99 -19.46 4.20
C VAL A 91 -39.75 -19.09 3.38
N SER A 92 -39.99 -18.71 2.13
CA SER A 92 -38.92 -18.24 1.25
C SER A 92 -38.95 -16.72 1.17
N ILE A 93 -37.77 -16.12 1.24
CA ILE A 93 -37.57 -14.70 0.94
C ILE A 93 -36.74 -14.54 -0.32
N ARG A 94 -36.74 -13.35 -0.87
CA ARG A 94 -35.81 -12.90 -1.91
C ARG A 94 -34.98 -11.77 -1.37
N ALA A 95 -33.71 -11.68 -1.77
CA ALA A 95 -32.79 -10.64 -1.33
C ALA A 95 -32.12 -9.97 -2.52
N GLY A 96 -31.94 -8.63 -2.44
CA GLY A 96 -31.24 -7.84 -3.42
C GLY A 96 -30.20 -6.93 -2.78
N VAL A 97 -28.97 -6.95 -3.29
CA VAL A 97 -27.87 -6.16 -2.75
C VAL A 97 -27.27 -5.28 -3.85
N HIS A 98 -27.10 -4.00 -3.53
CA HIS A 98 -26.46 -3.03 -4.42
C HIS A 98 -25.59 -2.07 -3.60
N VAL A 99 -24.53 -1.53 -4.22
CA VAL A 99 -23.68 -0.48 -3.63
C VAL A 99 -23.79 0.77 -4.47
N GLY A 100 -23.98 1.91 -3.83
CA GLY A 100 -24.04 3.19 -4.50
C GLY A 100 -24.13 4.37 -3.53
N GLU A 101 -24.08 5.57 -4.11
CA GLU A 101 -24.17 6.82 -3.35
C GLU A 101 -25.61 7.04 -2.85
N VAL A 102 -25.73 7.31 -1.55
CA VAL A 102 -27.00 7.60 -0.88
C VAL A 102 -26.96 8.99 -0.22
N GLU A 103 -28.14 9.59 -0.07
CA GLU A 103 -28.30 10.82 0.68
C GLU A 103 -28.86 10.49 2.08
N ALA A 104 -28.06 10.80 3.11
CA ALA A 104 -28.46 10.64 4.50
C ALA A 104 -28.91 11.99 5.07
N ALA A 105 -30.16 12.05 5.53
CA ALA A 105 -30.72 13.22 6.19
C ALA A 105 -31.51 12.75 7.42
N ASP A 106 -31.03 13.15 8.58
CA ASP A 106 -31.54 12.75 9.91
C ASP A 106 -31.79 11.25 10.06
N GLU A 107 -32.41 10.44 10.16
CA GLU A 107 -32.50 8.96 10.20
C GLU A 107 -32.99 8.35 8.87
N LYS A 108 -33.09 9.14 7.80
CA LYS A 108 -33.57 8.66 6.50
C LYS A 108 -32.43 8.55 5.49
N ILE A 109 -32.43 7.42 4.80
CA ILE A 109 -31.51 7.14 3.69
C ILE A 109 -32.32 7.12 2.39
N GLY A 110 -31.90 7.91 1.40
CA GLY A 110 -32.57 8.04 0.11
C GLY A 110 -31.56 8.08 -1.05
N GLY A 111 -32.08 8.20 -2.26
CA GLY A 111 -31.27 8.31 -3.50
C GLY A 111 -31.54 7.16 -4.46
N ILE A 112 -30.98 7.30 -5.68
CA ILE A 112 -31.21 6.32 -6.76
C ILE A 112 -30.71 4.92 -6.42
N ALA A 113 -29.63 4.81 -5.64
CA ALA A 113 -29.06 3.52 -5.22
C ALA A 113 -30.04 2.69 -4.38
N VAL A 114 -30.88 3.32 -3.56
CA VAL A 114 -31.94 2.66 -2.78
C VAL A 114 -32.98 2.04 -3.72
N HIS A 115 -33.38 2.77 -4.76
CA HIS A 115 -34.32 2.27 -5.76
C HIS A 115 -33.72 1.09 -6.56
N ILE A 116 -32.44 1.18 -6.93
CA ILE A 116 -31.74 0.10 -7.65
C ILE A 116 -31.74 -1.17 -6.78
N ALA A 117 -31.32 -1.09 -5.52
CA ALA A 117 -31.28 -2.25 -4.60
C ALA A 117 -32.65 -2.93 -4.47
N ASN A 118 -33.72 -2.16 -4.31
CA ASN A 118 -35.08 -2.68 -4.26
C ASN A 118 -35.50 -3.37 -5.57
N ARG A 119 -35.08 -2.84 -6.74
CA ARG A 119 -35.38 -3.48 -8.04
C ARG A 119 -34.54 -4.74 -8.26
N VAL A 120 -33.30 -4.77 -7.80
CA VAL A 120 -32.46 -5.98 -7.79
C VAL A 120 -33.14 -7.08 -6.96
N MET A 121 -33.64 -6.75 -5.74
CA MET A 121 -34.40 -7.68 -4.91
C MET A 121 -35.67 -8.17 -5.63
N SER A 122 -36.41 -7.27 -6.26
CA SER A 122 -37.64 -7.61 -6.98
C SER A 122 -37.42 -8.57 -8.17
N ALA A 123 -36.20 -8.59 -8.74
CA ALA A 123 -35.80 -9.48 -9.84
C ALA A 123 -35.31 -10.86 -9.35
N ALA A 124 -35.09 -11.04 -8.05
CA ALA A 124 -34.62 -12.28 -7.45
C ALA A 124 -35.74 -13.33 -7.38
N LYS A 125 -35.36 -14.60 -7.55
CA LYS A 125 -36.23 -15.77 -7.33
C LYS A 125 -36.40 -16.09 -5.86
N PRO A 126 -37.41 -16.90 -5.47
CA PRO A 126 -37.52 -17.39 -4.09
C PRO A 126 -36.22 -18.06 -3.62
N GLY A 127 -35.74 -17.68 -2.45
CA GLY A 127 -34.49 -18.19 -1.88
C GLY A 127 -33.22 -17.67 -2.52
N GLU A 128 -33.28 -16.71 -3.44
CA GLU A 128 -32.12 -16.18 -4.18
C GLU A 128 -31.62 -14.87 -3.58
N VAL A 129 -30.30 -14.72 -3.56
CA VAL A 129 -29.61 -13.44 -3.30
C VAL A 129 -29.07 -12.93 -4.64
N LEU A 130 -29.63 -11.82 -5.15
CA LEU A 130 -29.16 -11.14 -6.33
C LEU A 130 -28.29 -9.94 -5.98
N VAL A 131 -27.26 -9.69 -6.76
CA VAL A 131 -26.39 -8.54 -6.64
C VAL A 131 -26.25 -7.82 -7.98
N SER A 132 -26.01 -6.51 -7.93
CA SER A 132 -25.66 -5.72 -9.12
C SER A 132 -24.22 -6.00 -9.56
N GLY A 133 -23.91 -5.80 -10.85
CA GLY A 133 -22.56 -5.92 -11.39
C GLY A 133 -21.54 -5.08 -10.62
N THR A 134 -21.88 -3.83 -10.28
CA THR A 134 -21.05 -2.94 -9.47
C THR A 134 -20.67 -3.57 -8.12
N LEU A 135 -21.62 -4.21 -7.46
CA LEU A 135 -21.34 -4.86 -6.17
C LEU A 135 -20.52 -6.14 -6.37
N ARG A 136 -20.84 -6.95 -7.39
CA ARG A 136 -20.05 -8.14 -7.72
C ARG A 136 -18.59 -7.82 -7.97
N ASP A 137 -18.30 -6.73 -8.69
CA ASP A 137 -16.93 -6.31 -8.98
C ASP A 137 -16.20 -5.82 -7.72
N LEU A 138 -16.90 -5.13 -6.82
CA LEU A 138 -16.34 -4.70 -5.53
C LEU A 138 -16.05 -5.84 -4.55
N VAL A 139 -16.75 -6.96 -4.66
CA VAL A 139 -16.52 -8.14 -3.81
C VAL A 139 -15.66 -9.20 -4.49
N ALA A 140 -15.07 -8.90 -5.64
CA ALA A 140 -14.12 -9.78 -6.31
C ALA A 140 -12.96 -10.14 -5.36
N GLY A 141 -12.65 -11.44 -5.26
CA GLY A 141 -11.63 -11.94 -4.33
C GLY A 141 -12.11 -12.18 -2.88
N SER A 142 -13.40 -11.93 -2.57
CA SER A 142 -13.97 -12.18 -1.23
C SER A 142 -14.33 -13.66 -0.97
N GLY A 143 -14.08 -14.56 -1.94
CA GLY A 143 -14.48 -15.96 -1.88
C GLY A 143 -15.98 -16.19 -2.13
N LEU A 144 -16.71 -15.17 -2.60
CA LEU A 144 -18.10 -15.28 -3.02
C LEU A 144 -18.15 -15.62 -4.50
N GLU A 145 -18.86 -16.70 -4.85
CA GLU A 145 -19.07 -17.12 -6.23
C GLU A 145 -20.44 -16.67 -6.72
N PHE A 146 -20.51 -16.23 -7.98
CA PHE A 146 -21.72 -15.70 -8.57
C PHE A 146 -22.00 -16.34 -9.92
N SER A 147 -23.26 -16.67 -10.16
CA SER A 147 -23.76 -17.09 -11.47
C SER A 147 -24.40 -15.92 -12.21
N ASP A 148 -24.10 -15.82 -13.50
CA ASP A 148 -24.64 -14.76 -14.35
C ASP A 148 -26.17 -14.89 -14.51
N ARG A 149 -26.89 -13.76 -14.37
CA ARG A 149 -28.33 -13.63 -14.61
C ARG A 149 -28.64 -12.72 -15.80
N GLY A 150 -27.60 -12.27 -16.51
CA GLY A 150 -27.68 -11.42 -17.70
C GLY A 150 -28.06 -9.97 -17.42
N LEU A 151 -28.22 -9.23 -18.50
CA LEU A 151 -28.68 -7.86 -18.48
C LEU A 151 -30.19 -7.80 -18.22
N LYS A 152 -30.62 -6.87 -17.37
CA LYS A 152 -32.01 -6.64 -17.00
C LYS A 152 -32.34 -5.15 -17.03
N GLU A 153 -33.47 -4.79 -17.59
CA GLU A 153 -34.06 -3.49 -17.37
C GLU A 153 -34.76 -3.48 -16.01
N LEU A 154 -34.36 -2.53 -15.16
CA LEU A 154 -34.96 -2.34 -13.82
C LEU A 154 -36.03 -1.26 -13.90
N LYS A 155 -37.28 -1.59 -13.60
CA LYS A 155 -38.42 -0.67 -13.73
C LYS A 155 -38.19 0.67 -13.01
N GLY A 156 -38.15 1.76 -13.78
CA GLY A 156 -37.97 3.12 -13.27
C GLY A 156 -36.52 3.49 -12.94
N VAL A 157 -35.55 2.68 -13.37
CA VAL A 157 -34.11 2.95 -13.29
C VAL A 157 -33.56 3.00 -14.72
N PRO A 158 -32.81 4.05 -15.11
CA PRO A 158 -32.27 4.16 -16.47
C PRO A 158 -31.22 3.08 -16.78
N GLY A 159 -31.19 2.60 -18.01
CA GLY A 159 -30.18 1.66 -18.54
C GLY A 159 -30.43 0.20 -18.22
N GLU A 160 -29.57 -0.66 -18.80
CA GLU A 160 -29.55 -2.09 -18.52
C GLU A 160 -28.55 -2.39 -17.37
N TRP A 161 -28.95 -3.31 -16.51
CA TRP A 161 -28.19 -3.67 -15.33
C TRP A 161 -27.81 -5.15 -15.38
N HIS A 162 -26.52 -5.44 -15.31
CA HIS A 162 -26.04 -6.81 -15.22
C HIS A 162 -26.24 -7.31 -13.79
N LEU A 163 -27.01 -8.39 -13.64
CA LEU A 163 -27.33 -8.99 -12.35
C LEU A 163 -26.64 -10.34 -12.19
N TRP A 164 -26.28 -10.66 -10.96
CA TRP A 164 -25.57 -11.87 -10.60
C TRP A 164 -26.23 -12.51 -9.38
N ALA A 165 -26.37 -13.84 -9.39
CA ALA A 165 -26.91 -14.57 -8.24
C ALA A 165 -25.77 -15.22 -7.46
N LEU A 166 -25.80 -15.11 -6.14
CA LEU A 166 -24.88 -15.80 -5.26
C LEU A 166 -25.04 -17.33 -5.44
N VAL A 167 -23.91 -18.02 -5.70
CA VAL A 167 -23.87 -19.50 -5.75
C VAL A 167 -23.80 -20.00 -4.31
N ARG A 168 -24.75 -20.84 -3.93
CA ARG A 168 -24.77 -21.51 -2.64
C ARG A 168 -24.21 -22.92 -2.82
N GLU A 169 -23.23 -23.32 -2.02
CA GLU A 169 -22.90 -24.73 -1.89
C GLU A 169 -24.09 -25.45 -1.27
N VAL A 170 -24.75 -26.28 -2.07
CA VAL A 170 -25.75 -27.22 -1.54
C VAL A 170 -24.95 -28.30 -0.81
N ALA A 171 -24.99 -28.26 0.51
CA ALA A 171 -24.51 -29.38 1.30
C ALA A 171 -25.43 -30.59 0.98
N ASP A 172 -24.94 -31.51 0.16
CA ASP A 172 -25.56 -32.81 -0.04
C ASP A 172 -25.57 -33.55 1.32
N ALA A 173 -26.74 -33.57 1.94
CA ALA A 173 -27.03 -34.44 3.05
C ALA A 173 -27.45 -35.77 2.47
N ASP A 174 -26.49 -36.70 2.24
CA ASP A 174 -26.67 -38.11 2.48
C ASP A 174 -25.36 -38.89 2.16
N GLN A 175 -25.02 -39.72 3.12
CA GLN A 175 -24.02 -40.78 3.23
C GLN A 175 -22.75 -40.44 4.02
N HIS A 176 -22.79 -40.70 5.29
CA HIS A 176 -22.03 -41.78 5.96
C HIS A 176 -22.27 -41.73 7.47
N ALA A 177 -23.20 -42.57 7.91
CA ALA A 177 -23.20 -43.02 9.29
C ALA A 177 -22.10 -44.08 9.45
N ILE A 178 -21.11 -43.82 10.31
CA ILE A 178 -20.41 -44.87 11.08
C ILE A 178 -19.65 -44.23 12.27
N SER A 179 -20.07 -44.71 13.45
CA SER A 179 -19.31 -45.07 14.62
C SER A 179 -18.79 -43.98 15.54
N ALA A 180 -19.42 -43.96 16.68
CA ALA A 180 -18.99 -43.30 17.90
C ALA A 180 -17.65 -43.83 18.44
N ALA A 181 -16.76 -42.90 18.77
CA ALA A 181 -15.82 -42.99 19.86
C ALA A 181 -15.40 -41.58 20.23
N ASP A 182 -15.84 -41.11 21.40
CA ASP A 182 -15.41 -39.84 21.94
C ASP A 182 -13.90 -39.78 22.14
N PRO A 183 -13.26 -38.67 21.78
CA PRO A 183 -12.30 -38.08 22.68
C PRO A 183 -12.55 -36.58 22.90
N VAL A 184 -12.47 -36.22 24.15
CA VAL A 184 -12.24 -34.92 24.79
C VAL A 184 -11.93 -33.79 23.80
N VAL A 185 -12.88 -32.86 23.66
CA VAL A 185 -12.73 -31.62 22.89
C VAL A 185 -11.81 -30.68 23.64
N LEU A 186 -10.56 -30.59 23.20
CA LEU A 186 -9.71 -29.43 23.42
C LEU A 186 -10.24 -28.29 22.54
N ALA A 187 -10.47 -27.12 23.13
CA ALA A 187 -10.99 -25.91 22.50
C ALA A 187 -10.31 -25.66 21.14
N GLY A 188 -11.13 -25.61 20.08
CA GLY A 188 -10.69 -25.59 18.69
C GLY A 188 -9.83 -24.39 18.31
N ALA A 189 -8.62 -24.65 17.88
CA ALA A 189 -7.82 -23.73 17.10
C ALA A 189 -8.55 -23.45 15.78
N ARG A 190 -8.84 -22.19 15.47
CA ARG A 190 -9.33 -21.78 14.14
C ARG A 190 -8.32 -22.23 13.10
N PRO A 191 -8.75 -22.75 11.93
CA PRO A 191 -7.81 -23.12 10.89
C PRO A 191 -6.96 -21.92 10.48
N SER A 192 -5.64 -22.12 10.38
CA SER A 192 -4.72 -21.07 9.91
C SER A 192 -5.03 -20.75 8.45
N LEU A 193 -5.23 -19.47 8.13
CA LEU A 193 -5.32 -19.04 6.75
C LEU A 193 -3.97 -19.22 6.04
N PRO A 194 -3.96 -19.64 4.76
CA PRO A 194 -2.71 -19.69 4.00
C PRO A 194 -2.12 -18.29 3.90
N LEU A 195 -0.79 -18.20 4.03
CA LEU A 195 -0.08 -16.94 3.83
C LEU A 195 -0.18 -16.53 2.36
N PRO A 196 -0.47 -15.25 2.06
CA PRO A 196 -0.38 -14.73 0.70
C PRO A 196 1.04 -14.90 0.13
N ASP A 197 1.16 -15.02 -1.19
CA ASP A 197 2.46 -15.05 -1.88
C ASP A 197 3.24 -13.76 -1.65
N LYS A 198 2.55 -12.63 -1.59
CA LYS A 198 3.11 -11.32 -1.24
C LYS A 198 3.33 -11.18 0.28
N PRO A 199 4.30 -10.35 0.71
CA PRO A 199 4.41 -9.95 2.10
C PRO A 199 3.08 -9.41 2.61
N SER A 200 2.67 -9.86 3.79
CA SER A 200 1.36 -9.52 4.34
C SER A 200 1.48 -8.96 5.75
N ILE A 201 0.77 -7.85 6.00
CA ILE A 201 0.82 -7.13 7.26
C ILE A 201 -0.59 -6.84 7.79
N ALA A 202 -0.75 -6.96 9.10
CA ALA A 202 -1.90 -6.44 9.85
C ALA A 202 -1.44 -5.30 10.76
N VAL A 203 -2.17 -4.20 10.77
CA VAL A 203 -1.98 -3.10 11.73
C VAL A 203 -3.04 -3.24 12.81
N LEU A 204 -2.64 -3.60 14.02
CA LEU A 204 -3.57 -3.76 15.14
C LEU A 204 -4.00 -2.40 15.71
N PRO A 205 -5.18 -2.32 16.35
CA PRO A 205 -5.58 -1.12 17.07
C PRO A 205 -4.54 -0.72 18.10
N PHE A 206 -4.11 0.54 18.05
CA PHE A 206 -3.15 1.05 19.03
C PHE A 206 -3.82 1.19 20.39
N THR A 207 -3.11 0.80 21.44
CA THR A 207 -3.63 0.89 22.82
C THR A 207 -3.61 2.34 23.28
N ASN A 208 -4.75 2.88 23.67
CA ASN A 208 -4.84 4.19 24.30
C ASN A 208 -4.38 4.11 25.78
N LEU A 209 -3.25 4.71 26.07
CA LEU A 209 -2.65 4.80 27.41
C LEU A 209 -2.86 6.18 28.06
N SER A 210 -3.76 7.01 27.51
CA SER A 210 -4.02 8.37 28.02
C SER A 210 -4.92 8.40 29.25
N GLY A 211 -5.65 7.31 29.54
CA GLY A 211 -6.65 7.25 30.60
C GLY A 211 -7.94 8.00 30.28
N ASP A 212 -8.10 8.52 29.08
CA ASP A 212 -9.26 9.25 28.58
C ASP A 212 -9.85 8.51 27.36
N PRO A 213 -11.04 7.90 27.50
CA PRO A 213 -11.68 7.17 26.39
C PRO A 213 -11.99 8.06 25.17
N GLU A 214 -12.16 9.37 25.34
CA GLU A 214 -12.37 10.29 24.22
C GLU A 214 -11.15 10.40 23.28
N GLN A 215 -9.99 9.88 23.68
CA GLN A 215 -8.79 9.82 22.83
C GLN A 215 -8.71 8.56 21.96
N ASP A 216 -9.64 7.62 22.09
CA ASP A 216 -9.65 6.39 21.26
C ASP A 216 -9.80 6.71 19.78
N TYR A 217 -10.57 7.75 19.43
CA TYR A 217 -10.72 8.18 18.03
C TYR A 217 -9.39 8.60 17.38
N PHE A 218 -8.47 9.20 18.16
CA PHE A 218 -7.17 9.60 17.66
C PHE A 218 -6.28 8.39 17.39
N ALA A 219 -6.25 7.44 18.31
CA ALA A 219 -5.51 6.18 18.13
C ALA A 219 -6.06 5.38 16.93
N ASP A 220 -7.38 5.35 16.76
CA ASP A 220 -8.06 4.67 15.66
C ASP A 220 -7.81 5.33 14.32
N GLY A 221 -7.91 6.65 14.25
CA GLY A 221 -7.64 7.42 13.04
C GLY A 221 -6.22 7.19 12.54
N MET A 222 -5.24 7.20 13.45
CA MET A 222 -3.85 6.93 13.10
C MET A 222 -3.66 5.51 12.52
N VAL A 223 -4.29 4.49 13.10
CA VAL A 223 -4.23 3.12 12.56
C VAL A 223 -4.85 3.04 11.17
N GLU A 224 -5.97 3.74 10.94
CA GLU A 224 -6.63 3.81 9.64
C GLU A 224 -5.75 4.50 8.59
N ASP A 225 -5.10 5.59 8.97
CA ASP A 225 -4.17 6.31 8.08
C ASP A 225 -2.94 5.47 7.75
N ILE A 226 -2.39 4.74 8.73
CA ILE A 226 -1.26 3.80 8.51
C ILE A 226 -1.70 2.67 7.56
N ILE A 227 -2.86 2.06 7.77
CA ILE A 227 -3.42 1.03 6.87
C ILE A 227 -3.56 1.59 5.45
N THR A 228 -4.11 2.80 5.32
CA THR A 228 -4.27 3.48 4.03
C THR A 228 -2.92 3.76 3.38
N GLY A 229 -1.94 4.26 4.13
CA GLY A 229 -0.58 4.52 3.65
C GLY A 229 0.13 3.27 3.16
N LEU A 230 0.08 2.18 3.94
CA LEU A 230 0.66 0.89 3.58
C LEU A 230 -0.05 0.26 2.37
N SER A 231 -1.37 0.41 2.24
CA SER A 231 -2.16 -0.14 1.12
C SER A 231 -1.81 0.46 -0.24
N ARG A 232 -1.13 1.62 -0.26
CA ARG A 232 -0.60 2.23 -1.49
C ARG A 232 0.68 1.56 -1.99
N ILE A 233 1.30 0.70 -1.18
CA ILE A 233 2.52 -0.02 -1.53
C ILE A 233 2.14 -1.35 -2.19
N LYS A 234 2.29 -1.47 -3.50
CA LYS A 234 1.77 -2.57 -4.33
C LYS A 234 2.27 -3.97 -3.96
N TRP A 235 3.49 -4.07 -3.47
CA TRP A 235 4.09 -5.37 -3.15
C TRP A 235 3.73 -5.87 -1.75
N ILE A 236 2.98 -5.10 -0.95
CA ILE A 236 2.52 -5.46 0.38
C ILE A 236 1.01 -5.78 0.35
N PHE A 237 0.62 -6.91 0.91
CA PHE A 237 -0.78 -7.24 1.18
C PHE A 237 -1.15 -6.73 2.58
N VAL A 238 -2.06 -5.78 2.66
CA VAL A 238 -2.45 -5.15 3.93
C VAL A 238 -3.83 -5.63 4.33
N ILE A 239 -3.95 -6.13 5.55
CA ILE A 239 -5.24 -6.53 6.13
C ILE A 239 -6.13 -5.29 6.33
N ALA A 240 -7.39 -5.41 5.91
CA ALA A 240 -8.37 -4.36 6.07
C ALA A 240 -8.63 -4.03 7.55
N ARG A 241 -8.89 -2.75 7.83
CA ARG A 241 -9.12 -2.19 9.17
C ARG A 241 -10.03 -3.05 10.05
N ASN A 242 -11.18 -3.46 9.54
CA ASN A 242 -12.18 -4.17 10.35
C ASN A 242 -11.71 -5.53 10.84
N SER A 243 -10.88 -6.23 10.07
CA SER A 243 -10.29 -7.50 10.50
C SER A 243 -9.26 -7.30 11.61
N SER A 244 -8.44 -6.26 11.51
CA SER A 244 -7.48 -5.88 12.55
C SER A 244 -8.19 -5.40 13.82
N PHE A 245 -9.27 -4.62 13.69
CA PHE A 245 -10.02 -4.07 14.80
C PHE A 245 -10.86 -5.09 15.58
N ALA A 246 -11.06 -6.30 15.05
CA ALA A 246 -11.64 -7.43 15.80
C ALA A 246 -10.78 -7.85 17.00
N TYR A 247 -9.54 -7.41 17.07
CA TYR A 247 -8.58 -7.67 18.15
C TYR A 247 -8.52 -6.58 19.23
N ARG A 248 -9.35 -5.53 19.13
CA ARG A 248 -9.38 -4.44 20.10
C ARG A 248 -9.64 -4.94 21.51
N GLY A 249 -8.78 -4.51 22.46
CA GLY A 249 -8.92 -4.84 23.88
C GLY A 249 -8.64 -6.29 24.26
N LYS A 250 -8.17 -7.10 23.32
CA LYS A 250 -7.77 -8.48 23.56
C LYS A 250 -6.25 -8.55 23.75
N ALA A 251 -5.81 -9.13 24.88
CA ALA A 251 -4.43 -9.54 25.04
C ALA A 251 -4.22 -10.81 24.21
N MET A 252 -3.61 -10.68 23.03
CA MET A 252 -3.40 -11.81 22.12
C MET A 252 -1.94 -11.99 21.77
N ASP A 253 -1.54 -13.25 21.63
CA ASP A 253 -0.23 -13.59 21.06
C ASP A 253 -0.17 -13.19 19.57
N VAL A 254 0.80 -12.38 19.20
CA VAL A 254 1.04 -11.92 17.83
C VAL A 254 1.13 -13.10 16.84
N LYS A 255 1.70 -14.25 17.28
CA LYS A 255 1.74 -15.48 16.48
C LYS A 255 0.35 -16.04 16.20
N GLN A 256 -0.56 -15.91 17.15
CA GLN A 256 -1.95 -16.32 16.95
C GLN A 256 -2.66 -15.38 15.97
N VAL A 257 -2.48 -14.05 16.11
CA VAL A 257 -3.00 -13.05 15.17
C VAL A 257 -2.51 -13.34 13.76
N GLY A 258 -1.20 -13.61 13.59
CA GLY A 258 -0.61 -13.95 12.30
C GLY A 258 -1.26 -15.17 11.64
N ARG A 259 -1.52 -16.22 12.41
CA ARG A 259 -2.22 -17.44 11.91
C ARG A 259 -3.68 -17.18 11.56
N GLU A 260 -4.40 -16.42 12.40
CA GLU A 260 -5.83 -16.16 12.22
C GLU A 260 -6.11 -15.21 11.04
N LEU A 261 -5.23 -14.23 10.81
CA LEU A 261 -5.34 -13.27 9.71
C LEU A 261 -4.59 -13.71 8.44
N GLY A 262 -3.78 -14.77 8.51
CA GLY A 262 -2.94 -15.20 7.41
C GLY A 262 -1.90 -14.14 7.03
N VAL A 263 -1.24 -13.52 8.02
CA VAL A 263 -0.22 -12.49 7.79
C VAL A 263 1.14 -12.88 8.35
N ARG A 264 2.20 -12.41 7.67
CA ARG A 264 3.59 -12.60 8.12
C ARG A 264 4.01 -11.57 9.14
N TYR A 265 3.48 -10.36 9.06
CA TYR A 265 3.91 -9.23 9.87
C TYR A 265 2.71 -8.61 10.59
N VAL A 266 2.98 -8.13 11.80
CA VAL A 266 2.01 -7.40 12.61
C VAL A 266 2.65 -6.11 13.09
N LEU A 267 1.97 -4.99 12.86
CA LEU A 267 2.27 -3.71 13.46
C LEU A 267 1.33 -3.50 14.64
N GLU A 268 1.88 -3.24 15.81
CA GLU A 268 1.12 -2.86 16.99
C GLU A 268 1.71 -1.60 17.62
N GLY A 269 0.95 -0.95 18.49
CA GLY A 269 1.43 0.26 19.11
C GLY A 269 0.55 0.76 20.25
N SER A 270 0.96 1.91 20.79
CA SER A 270 0.21 2.62 21.81
C SER A 270 0.28 4.13 21.61
N VAL A 271 -0.76 4.81 22.06
CA VAL A 271 -0.87 6.27 22.07
C VAL A 271 -1.07 6.74 23.49
N ARG A 272 -0.30 7.74 23.92
CA ARG A 272 -0.45 8.40 25.22
C ARG A 272 -0.43 9.91 25.03
N ARG A 273 -1.53 10.55 25.40
CA ARG A 273 -1.62 12.01 25.43
C ARG A 273 -1.48 12.52 26.86
N ALA A 274 -0.75 13.62 27.03
CA ALA A 274 -0.60 14.35 28.29
C ALA A 274 -0.61 15.85 27.99
N GLY A 275 -1.73 16.52 28.24
CA GLY A 275 -1.93 17.92 27.88
C GLY A 275 -1.77 18.16 26.37
N ASN A 276 -0.85 19.03 25.99
CA ASN A 276 -0.54 19.37 24.58
C ASN A 276 0.57 18.49 23.97
N ARG A 277 0.86 17.32 24.54
CA ARG A 277 1.88 16.39 24.00
C ARG A 277 1.28 15.02 23.77
N VAL A 278 1.62 14.43 22.63
CA VAL A 278 1.28 13.05 22.31
C VAL A 278 2.57 12.24 22.16
N ARG A 279 2.56 11.07 22.77
CA ARG A 279 3.59 10.04 22.58
C ARG A 279 2.97 8.84 21.91
N ILE A 280 3.60 8.39 20.83
CA ILE A 280 3.21 7.21 20.10
C ILE A 280 4.38 6.24 20.10
N THR A 281 4.09 4.99 20.41
CA THR A 281 5.05 3.90 20.26
C THR A 281 4.48 2.95 19.22
N ALA A 282 5.30 2.52 18.28
CA ALA A 282 4.94 1.53 17.27
C ALA A 282 6.03 0.48 17.15
N GLN A 283 5.63 -0.76 16.88
CA GLN A 283 6.56 -1.88 16.72
C GLN A 283 6.06 -2.84 15.64
N LEU A 284 6.99 -3.29 14.80
CA LEU A 284 6.79 -4.27 13.75
C LEU A 284 7.33 -5.61 14.20
N ILE A 285 6.52 -6.65 14.08
CA ILE A 285 6.81 -7.99 14.59
C ILE A 285 6.62 -9.01 13.46
N ASP A 286 7.57 -9.92 13.30
CA ASP A 286 7.41 -11.13 12.51
C ASP A 286 6.44 -12.08 13.24
N ALA A 287 5.26 -12.30 12.67
CA ALA A 287 4.21 -13.08 13.30
C ALA A 287 4.51 -14.59 13.37
N GLY A 288 5.41 -15.10 12.53
CA GLY A 288 5.83 -16.50 12.56
C GLY A 288 6.75 -16.80 13.74
N THR A 289 7.71 -15.92 13.96
CA THR A 289 8.75 -16.08 15.00
C THR A 289 8.40 -15.36 16.30
N GLY A 290 7.62 -14.29 16.26
CA GLY A 290 7.37 -13.36 17.36
C GLY A 290 8.55 -12.40 17.59
N THR A 291 9.46 -12.28 16.64
CA THR A 291 10.64 -11.42 16.75
C THR A 291 10.27 -9.97 16.41
N HIS A 292 10.67 -9.04 17.28
CA HIS A 292 10.55 -7.62 16.99
C HIS A 292 11.59 -7.23 15.93
N MET A 293 11.12 -6.73 14.81
CA MET A 293 11.96 -6.31 13.68
C MET A 293 12.31 -4.83 13.77
N TRP A 294 11.38 -4.04 14.30
CA TRP A 294 11.55 -2.62 14.48
C TRP A 294 10.64 -2.14 15.62
N ALA A 295 11.11 -1.15 16.38
CA ALA A 295 10.31 -0.41 17.36
C ALA A 295 10.83 1.01 17.46
N ASP A 296 9.93 1.98 17.52
CA ASP A 296 10.28 3.39 17.66
C ASP A 296 9.23 4.15 18.47
N ARG A 297 9.63 5.34 18.91
CA ARG A 297 8.81 6.23 19.72
C ARG A 297 8.83 7.65 19.17
N TYR A 298 7.66 8.19 18.95
CA TYR A 298 7.43 9.54 18.46
C TYR A 298 6.83 10.41 19.55
N ASP A 299 7.49 11.54 19.86
CA ASP A 299 7.01 12.57 20.79
C ASP A 299 6.71 13.84 20.00
N ARG A 300 5.47 14.35 20.05
CA ARG A 300 5.04 15.55 19.30
C ARG A 300 4.21 16.48 20.18
N ALA A 301 4.29 17.78 19.87
CA ALA A 301 3.31 18.76 20.35
C ALA A 301 2.00 18.62 19.55
N LEU A 302 0.87 18.78 20.20
CA LEU A 302 -0.46 18.60 19.61
C LEU A 302 -1.09 19.96 19.31
N ASP A 303 -0.45 20.76 18.47
CA ASP A 303 -0.95 22.07 18.05
C ASP A 303 -2.03 21.92 16.96
N ASP A 304 -1.86 20.95 16.06
CA ASP A 304 -2.84 20.50 15.07
C ASP A 304 -2.86 18.97 15.05
N ILE A 305 -3.99 18.40 15.43
CA ILE A 305 -4.16 16.94 15.58
C ILE A 305 -4.03 16.21 14.25
N PHE A 306 -4.55 16.78 13.15
CA PHE A 306 -4.53 16.17 11.83
C PHE A 306 -3.12 16.26 11.21
N ALA A 307 -2.45 17.41 11.35
CA ALA A 307 -1.08 17.55 10.89
C ALA A 307 -0.12 16.56 11.59
N VAL A 308 -0.33 16.31 12.89
CA VAL A 308 0.43 15.32 13.65
C VAL A 308 0.12 13.89 13.20
N GLN A 309 -1.15 13.55 12.91
CA GLN A 309 -1.53 12.25 12.37
C GLN A 309 -0.86 12.00 11.01
N ASP A 310 -0.96 12.94 10.08
CA ASP A 310 -0.34 12.85 8.75
C ASP A 310 1.18 12.66 8.84
N GLU A 311 1.86 13.49 9.65
CA GLU A 311 3.31 13.39 9.83
C GLU A 311 3.75 12.04 10.39
N LEU A 312 3.03 11.55 11.40
CA LEU A 312 3.35 10.27 12.06
C LEU A 312 3.05 9.08 11.14
N THR A 313 1.94 9.12 10.42
CA THR A 313 1.60 8.11 9.41
C THR A 313 2.68 8.01 8.35
N ILE A 314 3.09 9.14 7.78
CA ILE A 314 4.18 9.19 6.79
C ILE A 314 5.48 8.62 7.37
N SER A 315 5.82 8.98 8.61
CA SER A 315 7.04 8.51 9.28
C SER A 315 7.02 7.00 9.53
N VAL A 316 5.91 6.47 10.05
CA VAL A 316 5.75 5.03 10.33
C VAL A 316 5.78 4.22 9.03
N VAL A 317 5.02 4.62 8.03
CA VAL A 317 4.97 3.93 6.71
C VAL A 317 6.34 3.95 6.03
N GLY A 318 7.04 5.09 6.07
CA GLY A 318 8.35 5.25 5.46
C GLY A 318 9.45 4.37 6.07
N VAL A 319 9.36 4.04 7.36
CA VAL A 319 10.31 3.12 8.01
C VAL A 319 9.90 1.65 7.83
N ILE A 320 8.60 1.36 7.81
CA ILE A 320 8.10 -0.03 7.67
C ILE A 320 8.46 -0.60 6.29
N GLU A 321 8.36 0.17 5.22
CA GLU A 321 8.61 -0.31 3.86
C GLU A 321 10.02 -0.89 3.67
N PRO A 322 11.13 -0.20 4.00
CA PRO A 322 12.48 -0.76 3.89
C PRO A 322 12.70 -1.94 4.83
N THR A 323 12.18 -1.88 6.05
CA THR A 323 12.30 -2.97 7.04
C THR A 323 11.65 -4.26 6.55
N LEU A 324 10.45 -4.17 5.97
CA LEU A 324 9.77 -5.32 5.36
C LEU A 324 10.54 -5.85 4.14
N ARG A 325 11.08 -4.96 3.32
CA ARG A 325 11.87 -5.34 2.14
C ARG A 325 13.13 -6.11 2.54
N GLU A 326 13.84 -5.65 3.55
CA GLU A 326 15.03 -6.34 4.09
C GLU A 326 14.69 -7.74 4.61
N ALA A 327 13.61 -7.88 5.38
CA ALA A 327 13.13 -9.16 5.88
C ALA A 327 12.74 -10.13 4.76
N GLU A 328 12.08 -9.64 3.72
CA GLU A 328 11.70 -10.47 2.57
C GLU A 328 12.90 -10.87 1.71
N ILE A 329 13.91 -10.01 1.57
CA ILE A 329 15.19 -10.35 0.94
C ILE A 329 15.85 -11.51 1.70
N GLU A 330 15.92 -11.43 3.01
CA GLU A 330 16.52 -12.48 3.84
C GLU A 330 15.69 -13.77 3.78
N ARG A 331 14.37 -13.68 3.72
CA ARG A 331 13.49 -14.83 3.52
C ARG A 331 13.72 -15.49 2.15
N ALA A 332 13.79 -14.71 1.09
CA ALA A 332 14.02 -15.21 -0.26
C ALA A 332 15.38 -15.91 -0.38
N ARG A 333 16.42 -15.41 0.32
CA ARG A 333 17.75 -16.05 0.36
C ARG A 333 17.72 -17.48 0.91
N ARG A 334 16.77 -17.79 1.81
CA ARG A 334 16.63 -19.11 2.45
C ARG A 334 15.83 -20.11 1.61
N LYS A 335 15.09 -19.66 0.59
CA LYS A 335 14.35 -20.58 -0.31
C LYS A 335 15.32 -21.39 -1.19
N ARG A 336 14.90 -22.60 -1.59
CA ARG A 336 15.67 -23.44 -2.52
C ARG A 336 15.69 -22.82 -3.92
N PRO A 337 16.79 -22.99 -4.70
CA PRO A 337 16.93 -22.38 -6.02
C PRO A 337 15.87 -22.82 -7.06
N ASP A 338 15.29 -24.00 -6.89
CA ASP A 338 14.28 -24.62 -7.77
C ASP A 338 12.83 -24.20 -7.42
N SER A 339 12.65 -23.51 -6.28
CA SER A 339 11.33 -23.07 -5.81
C SER A 339 11.15 -21.55 -5.81
N LEU A 340 11.92 -20.84 -6.65
CA LEU A 340 11.87 -19.38 -6.72
C LEU A 340 10.85 -18.91 -7.76
N ASP A 341 9.94 -18.06 -7.33
CA ASP A 341 9.06 -17.28 -8.21
C ASP A 341 9.73 -15.97 -8.69
N ALA A 342 9.04 -15.21 -9.54
CA ALA A 342 9.57 -13.95 -10.07
C ALA A 342 9.86 -12.94 -8.96
N TYR A 343 9.03 -12.89 -7.93
CA TYR A 343 9.21 -12.02 -6.76
C TYR A 343 10.45 -12.41 -5.93
N ASP A 344 10.67 -13.71 -5.68
CA ASP A 344 11.88 -14.17 -4.97
C ASP A 344 13.17 -13.84 -5.73
N LEU A 345 13.16 -14.01 -7.07
CA LEU A 345 14.29 -13.67 -7.94
C LEU A 345 14.58 -12.16 -7.90
N TYR A 346 13.53 -11.34 -7.96
CA TYR A 346 13.64 -9.89 -7.80
C TYR A 346 14.25 -9.52 -6.45
N LEU A 347 13.72 -10.05 -5.34
CA LEU A 347 14.25 -9.79 -3.99
C LEU A 347 15.72 -10.20 -3.84
N ARG A 348 16.12 -11.34 -4.41
CA ARG A 348 17.51 -11.79 -4.40
C ARG A 348 18.43 -10.89 -5.20
N ALA A 349 17.92 -10.22 -6.23
CA ALA A 349 18.69 -9.30 -7.06
C ALA A 349 18.96 -7.95 -6.36
N LEU A 350 18.02 -7.47 -5.52
CA LEU A 350 18.08 -6.14 -4.90
C LEU A 350 19.39 -5.83 -4.16
N PRO A 351 19.96 -6.72 -3.31
CA PRO A 351 21.20 -6.42 -2.61
C PRO A 351 22.38 -6.17 -3.53
N PHE A 352 22.42 -6.80 -4.70
CA PHE A 352 23.44 -6.59 -5.70
C PHE A 352 23.19 -5.29 -6.51
N ALA A 353 21.93 -5.04 -6.88
CA ALA A 353 21.57 -3.82 -7.59
C ALA A 353 21.82 -2.55 -6.77
N PHE A 354 21.60 -2.59 -5.45
CA PHE A 354 21.72 -1.44 -4.55
C PHE A 354 23.16 -1.03 -4.22
N THR A 355 24.17 -1.87 -4.53
CA THR A 355 25.57 -1.49 -4.37
C THR A 355 26.01 -0.40 -5.34
N ALA A 356 25.27 -0.22 -6.42
CA ALA A 356 25.58 0.67 -7.54
C ALA A 356 26.94 0.35 -8.21
N MET A 357 27.35 -0.93 -8.24
CA MET A 357 28.61 -1.39 -8.84
C MET A 357 28.34 -2.25 -10.08
N PRO A 358 29.11 -2.05 -11.21
CA PRO A 358 28.89 -2.79 -12.46
C PRO A 358 28.94 -4.31 -12.32
N GLN A 359 29.89 -4.84 -11.52
CA GLN A 359 30.05 -6.28 -11.30
C GLN A 359 28.87 -6.89 -10.54
N ASP A 360 28.35 -6.15 -9.57
CA ASP A 360 27.16 -6.55 -8.80
C ASP A 360 25.89 -6.44 -9.67
N ALA A 361 25.83 -5.42 -10.55
CA ALA A 361 24.75 -5.28 -11.53
C ALA A 361 24.67 -6.50 -12.48
N ASP A 362 25.80 -7.10 -12.90
CA ASP A 362 25.80 -8.32 -13.71
C ASP A 362 25.17 -9.50 -12.94
N THR A 363 25.48 -9.61 -11.66
CA THR A 363 24.88 -10.63 -10.79
C THR A 363 23.37 -10.41 -10.63
N ALA A 364 22.95 -9.16 -10.39
CA ALA A 364 21.55 -8.80 -10.31
C ALA A 364 20.80 -9.11 -11.62
N LEU A 365 21.36 -8.72 -12.78
CA LEU A 365 20.78 -8.97 -14.11
C LEU A 365 20.53 -10.46 -14.36
N THR A 366 21.45 -11.35 -13.93
CA THR A 366 21.26 -12.80 -14.06
C THR A 366 19.96 -13.28 -13.37
N LEU A 367 19.60 -12.72 -12.24
CA LEU A 367 18.37 -13.03 -11.51
C LEU A 367 17.15 -12.34 -12.12
N LEU A 368 17.29 -11.07 -12.48
CA LEU A 368 16.21 -10.24 -13.01
C LEU A 368 15.73 -10.71 -14.39
N VAL A 369 16.63 -11.15 -15.27
CA VAL A 369 16.28 -11.74 -16.58
C VAL A 369 15.46 -13.02 -16.40
N ARG A 370 15.77 -13.83 -15.39
CA ARG A 370 14.94 -14.99 -15.04
C ARG A 370 13.58 -14.57 -14.49
N ALA A 371 13.52 -13.52 -13.67
CA ALA A 371 12.27 -13.01 -13.12
C ALA A 371 11.34 -12.50 -14.24
N ILE A 372 11.87 -11.72 -15.19
CA ILE A 372 11.08 -11.19 -16.31
C ILE A 372 10.64 -12.28 -17.30
N ALA A 373 11.37 -13.39 -17.39
CA ALA A 373 10.96 -14.54 -18.18
C ALA A 373 9.76 -15.28 -17.57
N LEU A 374 9.58 -15.21 -16.23
CA LEU A 374 8.41 -15.76 -15.53
C LEU A 374 7.22 -14.79 -15.58
N GLU A 375 7.45 -13.50 -15.40
CA GLU A 375 6.42 -12.45 -15.40
C GLU A 375 6.86 -11.28 -16.30
N PRO A 376 6.52 -11.31 -17.61
CA PRO A 376 6.97 -10.28 -18.57
C PRO A 376 6.48 -8.86 -18.27
N ASP A 377 5.35 -8.70 -17.59
CA ASP A 377 4.76 -7.39 -17.28
C ASP A 377 5.09 -6.92 -15.84
N TYR A 378 6.16 -7.47 -15.22
CA TYR A 378 6.54 -7.08 -13.87
C TYR A 378 7.32 -5.76 -13.86
N ALA A 379 6.62 -4.65 -13.59
CA ALA A 379 7.16 -3.28 -13.66
C ALA A 379 8.41 -3.07 -12.80
N ALA A 380 8.41 -3.55 -11.54
CA ALA A 380 9.56 -3.39 -10.65
C ALA A 380 10.81 -4.12 -11.16
N VAL A 381 10.64 -5.28 -11.83
CA VAL A 381 11.75 -6.02 -12.45
C VAL A 381 12.29 -5.24 -13.64
N HIS A 382 11.42 -4.72 -14.52
CA HIS A 382 11.85 -3.86 -15.62
C HIS A 382 12.63 -2.64 -15.12
N ALA A 383 12.12 -1.93 -14.11
CA ALA A 383 12.79 -0.77 -13.54
C ALA A 383 14.17 -1.11 -12.97
N MET A 384 14.30 -2.27 -12.31
CA MET A 384 15.57 -2.71 -11.73
C MET A 384 16.57 -3.18 -12.80
N ILE A 385 16.12 -3.83 -13.88
CA ILE A 385 16.97 -4.13 -15.04
C ILE A 385 17.49 -2.83 -15.67
N ALA A 386 16.61 -1.83 -15.84
CA ALA A 386 16.98 -0.52 -16.35
C ALA A 386 18.07 0.13 -15.49
N TRP A 387 17.91 0.10 -14.17
CA TRP A 387 18.92 0.62 -13.24
C TRP A 387 20.24 -0.14 -13.31
N CYS A 388 20.23 -1.46 -13.33
CA CYS A 388 21.46 -2.25 -13.47
C CYS A 388 22.20 -1.93 -14.78
N HIS A 389 21.47 -1.77 -15.89
CA HIS A 389 22.08 -1.35 -17.16
C HIS A 389 22.60 0.09 -17.11
N GLU A 390 21.94 1.00 -16.42
CA GLU A 390 22.43 2.37 -16.19
C GLU A 390 23.78 2.35 -15.47
N GLN A 391 23.93 1.55 -14.41
CA GLN A 391 25.19 1.38 -13.68
C GLN A 391 26.31 0.89 -14.61
N ARG A 392 26.02 -0.12 -15.42
CA ARG A 392 26.96 -0.67 -16.40
C ARG A 392 27.32 0.34 -17.49
N TYR A 393 26.36 1.12 -17.96
CA TYR A 393 26.58 2.16 -18.95
C TYR A 393 27.54 3.23 -18.44
N LEU A 394 27.26 3.78 -17.25
CA LEU A 394 28.05 4.88 -16.71
C LEU A 394 29.47 4.51 -16.35
N ARG A 395 29.71 3.28 -15.88
CA ARG A 395 31.00 2.84 -15.32
C ARG A 395 31.65 1.73 -16.11
N GLY A 396 30.99 1.22 -17.13
CA GLY A 396 31.48 0.14 -17.99
C GLY A 396 31.86 0.56 -19.41
N GLY A 397 32.12 1.85 -19.63
CA GLY A 397 32.65 2.35 -20.90
C GLY A 397 31.64 2.91 -21.90
N LEU A 398 30.44 3.32 -21.46
CA LEU A 398 29.43 4.03 -22.27
C LEU A 398 28.97 3.24 -23.51
N ASN A 399 28.75 1.95 -23.37
CA ASN A 399 28.32 1.06 -24.45
C ASN A 399 26.88 1.36 -24.90
N GLU A 400 26.66 1.62 -26.20
CA GLU A 400 25.34 2.01 -26.75
C GLU A 400 24.28 0.88 -26.68
N GLU A 401 24.68 -0.41 -26.72
CA GLU A 401 23.75 -1.52 -26.56
C GLU A 401 23.22 -1.57 -25.11
N VAL A 402 24.11 -1.34 -24.15
CA VAL A 402 23.76 -1.27 -22.72
C VAL A 402 22.84 -0.07 -22.44
N LYS A 403 23.14 1.07 -23.05
CA LYS A 403 22.29 2.28 -23.02
C LYS A 403 20.90 1.99 -23.55
N LYS A 404 20.81 1.37 -24.73
CA LYS A 404 19.53 1.02 -25.34
C LYS A 404 18.72 0.08 -24.43
N ALA A 405 19.36 -0.96 -23.89
CA ALA A 405 18.70 -1.89 -22.98
C ALA A 405 18.16 -1.18 -21.73
N ALA A 406 18.92 -0.25 -21.12
CA ALA A 406 18.48 0.53 -19.99
C ALA A 406 17.19 1.33 -20.30
N LEU A 407 17.16 2.01 -21.45
CA LEU A 407 16.04 2.84 -21.87
C LEU A 407 14.81 2.00 -22.25
N ASP A 408 15.01 0.90 -22.97
CA ASP A 408 13.91 0.00 -23.36
C ASP A 408 13.19 -0.54 -22.10
N HIS A 409 13.96 -0.98 -21.11
CA HIS A 409 13.40 -1.45 -19.84
C HIS A 409 12.81 -0.32 -18.97
N ALA A 410 13.40 0.88 -18.97
CA ALA A 410 12.81 2.03 -18.26
C ALA A 410 11.45 2.43 -18.86
N ARG A 411 11.34 2.47 -20.20
CA ARG A 411 10.07 2.74 -20.88
C ARG A 411 9.04 1.64 -20.66
N ALA A 412 9.46 0.37 -20.67
CA ALA A 412 8.60 -0.76 -20.34
C ALA A 412 8.07 -0.63 -18.91
N ALA A 413 8.92 -0.31 -17.93
CA ALA A 413 8.50 -0.09 -16.55
C ALA A 413 7.43 1.01 -16.41
N ILE A 414 7.57 2.13 -17.14
CA ILE A 414 6.56 3.21 -17.14
C ILE A 414 5.25 2.76 -17.81
N ALA A 415 5.34 1.95 -18.87
CA ALA A 415 4.17 1.49 -19.62
C ALA A 415 3.30 0.53 -18.82
N VAL A 416 3.91 -0.44 -18.12
CA VAL A 416 3.20 -1.46 -17.36
C VAL A 416 3.02 -1.11 -15.86
N GLY A 417 3.85 -0.22 -15.32
CA GLY A 417 3.90 0.14 -13.90
C GLY A 417 3.07 1.36 -13.52
N GLY A 418 1.93 1.61 -14.20
CA GLY A 418 1.10 2.80 -13.96
C GLY A 418 0.64 3.01 -12.51
N ASP A 419 0.76 1.99 -11.68
CA ASP A 419 0.35 1.92 -10.29
C ASP A 419 1.47 1.46 -9.33
N ASP A 420 2.72 1.41 -9.80
CA ASP A 420 3.92 1.08 -9.00
C ASP A 420 4.81 2.32 -8.82
N ALA A 421 4.73 2.94 -7.65
CA ALA A 421 5.46 4.16 -7.33
C ALA A 421 6.99 3.99 -7.44
N ALA A 422 7.55 2.85 -7.01
CA ALA A 422 8.98 2.59 -7.04
C ALA A 422 9.47 2.35 -8.47
N ALA A 423 8.71 1.62 -9.27
CA ALA A 423 9.03 1.36 -10.68
C ALA A 423 9.04 2.67 -11.48
N LEU A 424 8.01 3.53 -11.32
CA LEU A 424 7.94 4.84 -11.97
C LEU A 424 9.12 5.73 -11.60
N ALA A 425 9.46 5.80 -10.30
CA ALA A 425 10.56 6.63 -9.83
C ALA A 425 11.93 6.14 -10.37
N THR A 426 12.17 4.83 -10.33
CA THR A 426 13.42 4.25 -10.81
C THR A 426 13.58 4.44 -12.33
N ALA A 427 12.50 4.19 -13.08
CA ALA A 427 12.52 4.38 -14.53
C ALA A 427 12.72 5.85 -14.93
N GLY A 428 12.04 6.77 -14.24
CA GLY A 428 12.25 8.22 -14.44
C GLY A 428 13.68 8.64 -14.15
N PHE A 429 14.28 8.14 -13.08
CA PHE A 429 15.68 8.40 -12.75
C PHE A 429 16.62 7.91 -13.86
N VAL A 430 16.45 6.68 -14.35
CA VAL A 430 17.27 6.12 -15.44
C VAL A 430 17.18 6.96 -16.72
N ILE A 431 15.99 7.42 -17.08
CA ILE A 431 15.78 8.30 -18.24
C ILE A 431 16.52 9.63 -18.05
N ALA A 432 16.40 10.26 -16.89
CA ALA A 432 17.13 11.48 -16.57
C ALA A 432 18.65 11.29 -16.67
N VAL A 433 19.14 10.15 -16.15
CA VAL A 433 20.56 9.84 -16.16
C VAL A 433 21.10 9.60 -17.57
N ILE A 434 20.38 8.89 -18.42
CA ILE A 434 20.89 8.43 -19.72
C ILE A 434 20.60 9.42 -20.86
N GLU A 435 19.38 9.99 -20.88
CA GLU A 435 18.94 10.88 -21.97
C GLU A 435 18.98 12.37 -21.61
N TYR A 436 19.25 12.71 -20.34
CA TYR A 436 19.15 14.08 -19.81
C TYR A 436 17.72 14.65 -19.93
N ASP A 437 16.72 13.76 -20.05
CA ASP A 437 15.32 14.15 -20.12
C ASP A 437 14.73 14.31 -18.72
N TYR A 438 15.01 15.47 -18.14
CA TYR A 438 14.54 15.82 -16.78
C TYR A 438 13.03 16.07 -16.73
N GLU A 439 12.38 16.40 -17.85
CA GLU A 439 10.94 16.63 -17.90
C GLU A 439 10.18 15.30 -17.77
N THR A 440 10.52 14.30 -18.56
CA THR A 440 9.94 12.96 -18.46
C THR A 440 10.18 12.37 -17.06
N ALA A 441 11.38 12.54 -16.51
CA ALA A 441 11.70 12.11 -15.17
C ALA A 441 10.82 12.80 -14.11
N THR A 442 10.63 14.12 -14.23
CA THR A 442 9.77 14.88 -13.31
C THR A 442 8.32 14.39 -13.34
N VAL A 443 7.77 14.15 -14.53
CA VAL A 443 6.43 13.59 -14.69
C VAL A 443 6.32 12.20 -14.04
N ALA A 444 7.34 11.35 -14.19
CA ALA A 444 7.36 10.04 -13.57
C ALA A 444 7.41 10.14 -12.03
N PHE A 445 8.19 11.08 -11.47
CA PHE A 445 8.21 11.34 -10.03
C PHE A 445 6.87 11.87 -9.52
N ASP A 446 6.24 12.82 -10.22
CA ASP A 446 4.95 13.37 -9.80
C ASP A 446 3.87 12.28 -9.78
N ARG A 447 3.86 11.37 -10.77
CA ARG A 447 3.00 10.17 -10.75
C ARG A 447 3.33 9.24 -9.58
N SER A 448 4.62 9.01 -9.31
CA SER A 448 5.07 8.21 -8.16
C SER A 448 4.58 8.80 -6.83
N PHE A 449 4.68 10.13 -6.65
CA PHE A 449 4.21 10.82 -5.44
C PHE A 449 2.70 10.81 -5.30
N ALA A 450 1.94 10.85 -6.41
CA ALA A 450 0.49 10.69 -6.38
C ALA A 450 0.07 9.29 -5.88
N LEU A 451 0.87 8.26 -6.16
CA LEU A 451 0.66 6.90 -5.66
C LEU A 451 1.14 6.73 -4.22
N SER A 452 2.31 7.26 -3.89
CA SER A 452 2.93 7.14 -2.56
C SER A 452 3.75 8.38 -2.23
N SER A 453 3.20 9.28 -1.43
CA SER A 453 3.88 10.49 -0.96
C SER A 453 5.00 10.22 0.06
N SER A 454 5.09 9.00 0.58
CA SER A 454 6.07 8.52 1.57
C SER A 454 7.19 7.65 0.98
N SER A 455 7.30 7.56 -0.35
CA SER A 455 8.38 6.80 -1.00
C SER A 455 9.72 7.50 -0.83
N ALA A 456 10.55 7.04 0.12
CA ALA A 456 11.90 7.57 0.35
C ALA A 456 12.79 7.41 -0.91
N LEU A 457 12.63 6.32 -1.66
CA LEU A 457 13.33 6.08 -2.92
C LEU A 457 13.00 7.15 -3.96
N ALA A 458 11.70 7.41 -4.19
CA ALA A 458 11.26 8.43 -5.15
C ALA A 458 11.73 9.83 -4.76
N LEU A 459 11.66 10.18 -3.47
CA LEU A 459 12.17 11.44 -2.95
C LEU A 459 13.71 11.56 -3.13
N GLY A 460 14.45 10.46 -2.87
CA GLY A 460 15.90 10.42 -3.06
C GLY A 460 16.30 10.66 -4.52
N PHE A 461 15.69 9.94 -5.46
CA PHE A 461 15.95 10.15 -6.90
C PHE A 461 15.53 11.54 -7.38
N SER A 462 14.33 11.96 -6.97
CA SER A 462 13.83 13.29 -7.35
C SER A 462 14.75 14.40 -6.84
N SER A 463 15.32 14.28 -5.64
CA SER A 463 16.24 15.28 -5.08
C SER A 463 17.47 15.48 -5.98
N ILE A 464 18.03 14.40 -6.52
CA ILE A 464 19.17 14.43 -7.41
C ILE A 464 18.80 15.12 -8.74
N VAL A 465 17.72 14.68 -9.37
CA VAL A 465 17.29 15.20 -10.69
C VAL A 465 16.87 16.67 -10.59
N ARG A 466 16.19 17.06 -9.51
CA ARG A 466 15.83 18.47 -9.23
C ARG A 466 17.06 19.35 -9.06
N ALA A 467 18.09 18.88 -8.35
CA ALA A 467 19.36 19.61 -8.23
C ALA A 467 20.10 19.75 -9.58
N TRP A 468 20.10 18.72 -10.42
CA TRP A 468 20.67 18.84 -11.77
C TRP A 468 19.96 19.89 -12.61
N LYS A 469 18.64 19.99 -12.49
CA LYS A 469 17.79 20.95 -13.20
C LYS A 469 17.93 22.38 -12.65
N GLY A 470 18.49 22.57 -11.46
CA GLY A 470 18.63 23.86 -10.79
C GLY A 470 17.45 24.24 -9.90
N ASP A 471 16.58 23.27 -9.56
CA ASP A 471 15.51 23.44 -8.57
C ASP A 471 16.01 23.03 -7.18
N ASP A 472 16.97 23.81 -6.66
CA ASP A 472 17.71 23.48 -5.44
C ASP A 472 16.81 23.44 -4.20
N ALA A 473 15.77 24.28 -4.15
CA ALA A 473 14.86 24.33 -3.00
C ALA A 473 14.04 23.04 -2.87
N THR A 474 13.45 22.57 -3.96
CA THR A 474 12.72 21.30 -3.99
C THR A 474 13.65 20.11 -3.79
N ALA A 475 14.87 20.16 -4.32
CA ALA A 475 15.88 19.13 -4.11
C ALA A 475 16.23 18.94 -2.64
N VAL A 476 16.46 20.05 -1.90
CA VAL A 476 16.75 20.02 -0.46
C VAL A 476 15.54 19.51 0.35
N ASP A 477 14.32 19.96 0.02
CA ASP A 477 13.09 19.47 0.67
C ASP A 477 12.93 17.94 0.50
N HIS A 478 13.00 17.47 -0.74
CA HIS A 478 12.85 16.04 -1.04
C HIS A 478 13.93 15.19 -0.38
N ALA A 479 15.18 15.62 -0.42
CA ALA A 479 16.28 14.92 0.24
C ALA A 479 16.10 14.84 1.76
N THR A 480 15.74 15.97 2.38
CA THR A 480 15.52 16.05 3.83
C THR A 480 14.36 15.14 4.26
N ARG A 481 13.28 15.14 3.49
CA ARG A 481 12.14 14.24 3.72
C ARG A 481 12.53 12.78 3.55
N ALA A 482 13.28 12.42 2.51
CA ALA A 482 13.74 11.05 2.28
C ALA A 482 14.58 10.54 3.47
N ILE A 483 15.55 11.33 3.95
CA ILE A 483 16.40 11.00 5.10
C ILE A 483 15.56 10.80 6.37
N ARG A 484 14.56 11.66 6.57
CA ARG A 484 13.68 11.57 7.74
C ARG A 484 12.76 10.34 7.68
N LEU A 485 12.24 10.00 6.49
CA LEU A 485 11.34 8.88 6.29
C LEU A 485 12.04 7.52 6.45
N SER A 486 13.29 7.41 6.03
CA SER A 486 14.00 6.14 6.01
C SER A 486 15.48 6.30 6.42
N PRO A 487 15.76 6.56 7.72
CA PRO A 487 17.11 6.87 8.19
C PRO A 487 18.08 5.67 8.14
N PHE A 488 17.56 4.44 7.97
CA PHE A 488 18.33 3.19 7.90
C PHE A 488 18.25 2.52 6.52
N ASP A 489 17.79 3.23 5.49
CA ASP A 489 17.68 2.69 4.14
C ASP A 489 19.08 2.37 3.56
N PRO A 490 19.28 1.20 2.95
CA PRO A 490 20.50 0.90 2.21
C PRO A 490 20.84 1.92 1.13
N LEU A 491 19.83 2.64 0.62
CA LEU A 491 19.96 3.69 -0.39
C LEU A 491 20.05 5.12 0.20
N LEU A 492 20.30 5.25 1.51
CA LEU A 492 20.38 6.53 2.20
C LEU A 492 21.44 7.48 1.59
N TYR A 493 22.42 6.94 0.88
CA TYR A 493 23.41 7.74 0.15
C TYR A 493 22.77 8.62 -0.95
N LEU A 494 21.68 8.20 -1.59
CA LEU A 494 21.03 8.94 -2.68
C LEU A 494 20.52 10.34 -2.25
N PRO A 495 19.70 10.48 -1.21
CA PRO A 495 19.28 11.81 -0.78
C PRO A 495 20.44 12.68 -0.29
N TYR A 496 21.49 12.12 0.31
CA TYR A 496 22.67 12.88 0.64
C TYR A 496 23.43 13.37 -0.61
N VAL A 497 23.45 12.59 -1.69
CA VAL A 497 23.96 13.05 -3.00
C VAL A 497 23.11 14.19 -3.54
N GLY A 498 21.78 14.10 -3.45
CA GLY A 498 20.88 15.18 -3.83
C GLY A 498 21.14 16.48 -3.08
N LEU A 499 21.34 16.41 -1.74
CA LEU A 499 21.75 17.56 -0.93
C LEU A 499 23.09 18.13 -1.38
N ALA A 500 24.09 17.26 -1.62
CA ALA A 500 25.41 17.70 -2.05
C ALA A 500 25.36 18.45 -3.39
N TYR A 501 24.60 17.95 -4.36
CA TYR A 501 24.36 18.64 -5.62
C TYR A 501 23.68 19.99 -5.46
N ALA A 502 22.57 20.03 -4.70
CA ALA A 502 21.79 21.24 -4.50
C ALA A 502 22.59 22.33 -3.75
N HIS A 503 23.34 21.94 -2.74
CA HIS A 503 24.20 22.89 -2.01
C HIS A 503 25.40 23.34 -2.85
N PHE A 504 26.01 22.45 -3.63
CA PHE A 504 27.10 22.81 -4.53
C PHE A 504 26.62 23.82 -5.60
N ALA A 505 25.49 23.53 -6.25
CA ALA A 505 24.90 24.42 -7.24
C ALA A 505 24.57 25.81 -6.67
N ALA A 506 24.13 25.87 -5.41
CA ALA A 506 23.84 27.11 -4.70
C ALA A 506 25.07 27.82 -4.11
N GLY A 507 26.28 27.29 -4.29
CA GLY A 507 27.52 27.86 -3.73
C GLY A 507 27.67 27.68 -2.20
N ARG A 508 26.86 26.84 -1.57
CA ARG A 508 26.94 26.50 -0.15
C ARG A 508 27.88 25.31 0.05
N PHE A 509 29.18 25.56 -0.08
CA PHE A 509 30.19 24.50 -0.17
C PHE A 509 30.45 23.76 1.15
N GLU A 510 30.23 24.41 2.33
CA GLU A 510 30.31 23.73 3.63
C GLU A 510 29.23 22.62 3.73
N GLU A 511 27.99 22.98 3.41
CA GLU A 511 26.85 22.07 3.45
C GLU A 511 27.00 20.97 2.37
N ALA A 512 27.53 21.35 1.18
CA ALA A 512 27.82 20.39 0.11
C ALA A 512 28.86 19.35 0.55
N ALA A 513 29.96 19.79 1.17
CA ALA A 513 30.99 18.90 1.69
C ALA A 513 30.47 18.00 2.81
N ALA A 514 29.66 18.54 3.74
CA ALA A 514 29.04 17.76 4.80
C ALA A 514 28.09 16.69 4.26
N ALA A 515 27.23 17.03 3.30
CA ALA A 515 26.29 16.09 2.68
C ALA A 515 27.03 15.01 1.86
N ALA A 516 28.01 15.40 1.05
CA ALA A 516 28.84 14.48 0.28
C ALA A 516 29.62 13.51 1.18
N GLY A 517 30.16 14.00 2.29
CA GLY A 517 30.84 13.18 3.30
C GLY A 517 29.91 12.11 3.91
N ARG A 518 28.66 12.47 4.23
CA ARG A 518 27.64 11.50 4.71
C ARG A 518 27.27 10.47 3.64
N ALA A 519 27.13 10.91 2.39
CA ALA A 519 26.88 9.99 1.26
C ALA A 519 28.01 8.98 1.08
N SER A 520 29.28 9.42 1.13
CA SER A 520 30.46 8.55 1.06
C SER A 520 30.56 7.57 2.24
N GLN A 521 30.12 7.96 3.44
CA GLN A 521 30.04 7.06 4.59
C GLN A 521 28.97 5.98 4.41
N SER A 522 27.81 6.34 3.83
CA SER A 522 26.70 5.41 3.56
C SER A 522 27.04 4.42 2.45
N ASN A 523 27.70 4.88 1.37
CA ASN A 523 28.18 4.02 0.29
C ASN A 523 29.60 4.42 -0.14
N PRO A 524 30.64 3.85 0.47
CA PRO A 524 32.04 4.19 0.22
C PRO A 524 32.53 3.86 -1.20
N LYS A 525 31.84 2.97 -1.91
CA LYS A 525 32.19 2.51 -3.27
C LYS A 525 31.58 3.39 -4.38
N PHE A 526 30.67 4.27 -4.04
CA PHE A 526 30.04 5.15 -5.00
C PHE A 526 30.90 6.39 -5.22
N SER A 527 31.39 6.62 -6.45
CA SER A 527 32.37 7.68 -6.76
C SER A 527 31.80 9.10 -6.67
N MET A 528 30.56 9.32 -7.07
CA MET A 528 29.97 10.67 -7.18
C MET A 528 29.98 11.47 -5.86
N PRO A 529 29.69 10.90 -4.68
CA PRO A 529 29.88 11.62 -3.41
C PRO A 529 31.29 12.12 -3.21
N HIS A 530 32.30 11.33 -3.56
CA HIS A 530 33.69 11.73 -3.44
C HIS A 530 34.06 12.87 -4.42
N VAL A 531 33.49 12.83 -5.64
CA VAL A 531 33.63 13.92 -6.63
C VAL A 531 33.10 15.25 -6.05
N LEU A 532 31.86 15.25 -5.56
CA LEU A 532 31.25 16.46 -4.98
C LEU A 532 31.96 16.91 -3.71
N HIS A 533 32.45 15.97 -2.89
CA HIS A 533 33.17 16.28 -1.65
C HIS A 533 34.52 16.96 -1.95
N ALA A 534 35.32 16.38 -2.86
CA ALA A 534 36.60 16.96 -3.24
C ALA A 534 36.44 18.35 -3.86
N ALA A 535 35.44 18.52 -4.74
CA ALA A 535 35.17 19.81 -5.36
C ALA A 535 34.69 20.88 -4.36
N ALA A 536 33.80 20.50 -3.43
CA ALA A 536 33.33 21.42 -2.39
C ALA A 536 34.47 21.86 -1.47
N LEU A 537 35.33 20.94 -1.03
CA LEU A 537 36.52 21.26 -0.21
C LEU A 537 37.52 22.14 -0.97
N ALA A 538 37.74 21.92 -2.25
CA ALA A 538 38.61 22.75 -3.10
C ALA A 538 38.05 24.19 -3.22
N ASN A 539 36.72 24.36 -3.34
CA ASN A 539 36.08 25.68 -3.37
C ASN A 539 36.14 26.41 -2.01
N LEU A 540 36.22 25.67 -0.91
CA LEU A 540 36.44 26.21 0.43
C LEU A 540 37.91 26.58 0.72
N GLY A 541 38.83 26.36 -0.23
CA GLY A 541 40.26 26.56 -0.02
C GLY A 541 40.96 25.50 0.84
N ARG A 542 40.25 24.38 1.16
CA ARG A 542 40.75 23.25 1.96
C ARG A 542 41.49 22.25 1.07
N GLY A 543 42.58 22.71 0.46
CA GLY A 543 43.30 21.98 -0.59
C GLY A 543 43.90 20.63 -0.16
N GLU A 544 44.35 20.49 1.09
CA GLU A 544 44.90 19.22 1.60
C GLU A 544 43.76 18.19 1.80
N ASP A 545 42.64 18.60 2.36
CA ASP A 545 41.47 17.74 2.54
C ASP A 545 40.90 17.33 1.18
N ALA A 546 40.83 18.26 0.22
CA ALA A 546 40.36 17.98 -1.14
C ALA A 546 41.22 16.92 -1.82
N ARG A 547 42.57 16.99 -1.69
CA ARG A 547 43.48 15.97 -2.23
C ARG A 547 43.30 14.61 -1.58
N MET A 548 43.15 14.55 -0.25
CA MET A 548 42.85 13.28 0.44
C MET A 548 41.59 12.61 -0.10
N VAL A 549 40.53 13.38 -0.35
CA VAL A 549 39.29 12.84 -0.93
C VAL A 549 39.50 12.42 -2.38
N ALA A 550 40.27 13.18 -3.15
CA ALA A 550 40.63 12.83 -4.54
C ALA A 550 41.47 11.55 -4.62
N ASP A 551 42.42 11.34 -3.69
CA ASP A 551 43.18 10.10 -3.59
C ASP A 551 42.25 8.91 -3.29
N ARG A 552 41.31 9.08 -2.37
CA ARG A 552 40.32 8.06 -2.10
C ARG A 552 39.42 7.77 -3.31
N LEU A 553 39.06 8.79 -4.07
CA LEU A 553 38.28 8.67 -5.29
C LEU A 553 39.03 7.82 -6.36
N ARG A 554 40.35 8.00 -6.50
CA ARG A 554 41.20 7.16 -7.40
C ARG A 554 41.26 5.68 -6.98
N GLU A 555 41.14 5.39 -5.66
CA GLU A 555 41.03 4.00 -5.20
C GLU A 555 39.67 3.37 -5.60
N VAL A 556 38.60 4.18 -5.61
CA VAL A 556 37.24 3.73 -5.95
C VAL A 556 37.07 3.62 -7.47
N GLU A 557 37.57 4.59 -8.24
CA GLU A 557 37.46 4.66 -9.71
C GLU A 557 38.80 5.14 -10.31
N PRO A 558 39.75 4.21 -10.52
CA PRO A 558 41.13 4.55 -10.94
C PRO A 558 41.23 5.34 -12.25
N ASP A 559 40.32 5.11 -13.20
CA ASP A 559 40.32 5.71 -14.52
C ASP A 559 39.52 7.01 -14.61
N LEU A 560 39.02 7.53 -13.47
CA LEU A 560 38.19 8.74 -13.44
C LEU A 560 39.05 9.97 -13.74
N THR A 561 38.63 10.74 -14.74
CA THR A 561 39.21 12.04 -15.12
C THR A 561 38.21 13.16 -14.83
N VAL A 562 38.68 14.41 -14.84
CA VAL A 562 37.80 15.58 -14.69
C VAL A 562 36.72 15.59 -15.76
N SER A 563 37.06 15.28 -17.01
CA SER A 563 36.09 15.26 -18.11
C SER A 563 35.03 14.16 -17.94
N THR A 564 35.37 13.00 -17.39
CA THR A 564 34.40 11.94 -17.08
C THR A 564 33.54 12.29 -15.84
N ALA A 565 34.12 12.92 -14.83
CA ALA A 565 33.40 13.40 -13.65
C ALA A 565 32.36 14.46 -14.01
N ILE A 566 32.70 15.44 -14.86
CA ILE A 566 31.75 16.45 -15.34
C ILE A 566 30.59 15.80 -16.10
N ARG A 567 30.86 14.85 -17.01
CA ARG A 567 29.81 14.11 -17.72
C ARG A 567 28.87 13.38 -16.75
N SER A 568 29.41 12.83 -15.67
CA SER A 568 28.64 12.11 -14.68
C SER A 568 27.89 13.04 -13.71
N ALA A 569 28.31 14.30 -13.57
CA ALA A 569 27.69 15.28 -12.67
C ALA A 569 26.34 15.81 -13.16
N ARG A 570 26.15 15.90 -14.50
CA ARG A 570 24.85 16.16 -15.15
C ARG A 570 24.14 17.47 -14.79
N PHE A 571 24.83 18.50 -14.35
CA PHE A 571 24.19 19.80 -14.19
C PHE A 571 23.66 20.32 -15.52
N ALA A 572 22.40 20.76 -15.55
CA ALA A 572 21.81 21.40 -16.71
C ALA A 572 22.47 22.75 -17.02
N ASN A 573 22.99 23.43 -15.99
CA ASN A 573 23.73 24.67 -16.13
C ASN A 573 25.22 24.39 -16.48
N PRO A 574 25.71 24.79 -17.66
CA PRO A 574 27.12 24.59 -18.06
C PRO A 574 28.15 25.27 -17.13
N ASP A 575 27.79 26.41 -16.52
CA ASP A 575 28.70 27.12 -15.63
C ASP A 575 28.98 26.30 -14.36
N LYS A 576 28.02 25.50 -13.90
CA LYS A 576 28.18 24.61 -12.74
C LYS A 576 29.07 23.40 -13.07
N ASN A 577 29.00 22.92 -14.30
CA ASN A 577 29.92 21.89 -14.80
C ASN A 577 31.34 22.42 -14.89
N ALA A 578 31.55 23.66 -15.37
CA ALA A 578 32.86 24.31 -15.42
C ALA A 578 33.41 24.53 -13.99
N GLU A 579 32.60 25.07 -13.07
CA GLU A 579 32.99 25.27 -11.68
C GLU A 579 33.40 23.96 -10.98
N LEU A 580 32.67 22.87 -11.24
CA LEU A 580 33.02 21.54 -10.76
C LEU A 580 34.35 21.06 -11.30
N GLY A 581 34.58 21.22 -12.61
CA GLY A 581 35.84 20.83 -13.28
C GLY A 581 37.04 21.56 -12.73
N ASP A 582 36.96 22.89 -12.62
CA ASP A 582 38.01 23.73 -12.04
C ASP A 582 38.34 23.35 -10.60
N ALA A 583 37.33 23.02 -9.81
CA ALA A 583 37.49 22.58 -8.42
C ALA A 583 38.19 21.21 -8.35
N LEU A 584 37.84 20.27 -9.23
CA LEU A 584 38.46 18.94 -9.29
C LEU A 584 39.92 19.00 -9.76
N LEU A 585 40.24 19.87 -10.70
CA LEU A 585 41.65 20.13 -11.10
C LEU A 585 42.45 20.65 -9.88
N ARG A 586 41.90 21.60 -9.12
CA ARG A 586 42.55 22.09 -7.88
C ARG A 586 42.71 20.99 -6.83
N ALA A 587 41.77 20.04 -6.77
CA ALA A 587 41.85 18.86 -5.89
C ALA A 587 42.87 17.81 -6.38
N GLY A 588 43.43 17.96 -7.64
CA GLY A 588 44.47 17.11 -8.19
C GLY A 588 43.98 15.91 -9.00
N LEU A 589 42.72 15.92 -9.49
CA LEU A 589 42.28 14.93 -10.48
C LEU A 589 42.93 15.18 -11.83
N PRO A 590 43.24 14.13 -12.65
CA PRO A 590 43.72 14.27 -14.02
C PRO A 590 42.62 14.82 -14.96
N GLU A 591 43.02 15.52 -16.02
CA GLU A 591 42.12 16.06 -17.07
C GLU A 591 41.29 15.00 -17.79
#